data_fedc61547aa48f99681ad00b9a3a3d2e
#
_entry.id   fedc61547aa48f99681ad00b9a3a3d2e
#
_cell.length_a   1.000
_cell.length_b   1.000
_cell.length_c   1.000
_cell.angle_alpha   90.00
_cell.angle_beta   90.00
_cell.angle_gamma   90.00
#
_symmetry.space_group_name_H-M   'P 1'
#
loop_
_entity.id
_entity.type
_entity.pdbx_description
1 polymer ?
#
loop_
_entity_poly.entity_id
_entity_poly.type
_entity_poly.pdbx_seq_one_letter_code
_entity_poly.pdbx_strand_id
1 'polypeptide(L)'
;MPATRSISTRAIRIDQPGGPEAMRLIEVPIGEPGPGEIRIRHRACGLNFIDVYHRTGLYPLPLPASLGMEAAGIVEAVGEGVTHLHAGDRAAYASTPPGSYCEARVMPAKCVVKLPDGIDFETGAAMMLKGLTAQYLLKKTLPQEGLKAGDHILFHAAAGGVGLI
;
A
#
# COMPACT_ATOMS: atom_id res chain seq x y z
N MET A 1 -14.99 10.33 30.01
CA MET A 1 -14.15 9.88 28.88
C MET A 1 -14.16 10.99 27.84
N PRO A 2 -13.03 11.54 27.40
CA PRO A 2 -13.06 12.55 26.35
C PRO A 2 -13.59 11.88 25.07
N ALA A 3 -14.52 12.55 24.39
CA ALA A 3 -15.08 12.09 23.13
C ALA A 3 -13.94 11.97 22.11
N THR A 4 -13.70 10.77 21.63
CA THR A 4 -12.73 10.50 20.56
C THR A 4 -13.19 11.26 19.33
N ARG A 5 -12.46 12.26 18.92
CA ARG A 5 -12.75 13.06 17.74
C ARG A 5 -12.60 12.14 16.53
N SER A 6 -13.70 11.60 16.03
CA SER A 6 -13.67 10.82 14.79
C SER A 6 -13.38 11.78 13.64
N ILE A 7 -12.25 11.59 12.98
CA ILE A 7 -11.91 12.28 11.75
C ILE A 7 -12.52 11.47 10.61
N SER A 8 -13.16 12.10 9.62
CA SER A 8 -13.61 11.40 8.42
C SER A 8 -12.53 11.45 7.35
N THR A 9 -12.52 10.45 6.50
CA THR A 9 -11.64 10.34 5.33
C THR A 9 -12.44 9.84 4.14
N ARG A 10 -12.11 10.30 2.94
CA ARG A 10 -12.69 9.76 1.72
C ARG A 10 -11.94 8.50 1.30
N ALA A 11 -12.67 7.49 0.87
CA ALA A 11 -12.12 6.20 0.42
C ALA A 11 -12.92 5.63 -0.75
N ILE A 12 -12.24 4.86 -1.59
CA ILE A 12 -12.91 4.03 -2.61
C ILE A 12 -13.28 2.69 -1.98
N ARG A 13 -14.55 2.32 -2.13
CA ARG A 13 -15.11 1.06 -1.67
C ARG A 13 -15.91 0.38 -2.76
N ILE A 14 -15.94 -0.94 -2.71
CA ILE A 14 -16.88 -1.78 -3.47
C ILE A 14 -17.78 -2.53 -2.49
N ASP A 15 -19.07 -2.57 -2.79
CA ASP A 15 -20.06 -3.34 -2.04
C ASP A 15 -20.30 -4.73 -2.67
N GLN A 16 -19.94 -4.88 -3.95
CA GLN A 16 -19.94 -6.14 -4.71
C GLN A 16 -18.87 -6.10 -5.80
N PRO A 17 -18.38 -7.26 -6.27
CA PRO A 17 -17.47 -7.31 -7.39
C PRO A 17 -18.12 -6.77 -8.68
N GLY A 18 -17.30 -6.15 -9.55
CA GLY A 18 -17.82 -5.61 -10.80
C GLY A 18 -16.78 -4.86 -11.63
N GLY A 19 -17.26 -4.14 -12.63
CA GLY A 19 -16.47 -3.23 -13.44
C GLY A 19 -16.09 -1.95 -12.68
N PRO A 20 -15.49 -0.95 -13.36
CA PRO A 20 -15.13 0.31 -12.74
C PRO A 20 -16.29 1.02 -12.01
N GLU A 21 -17.51 0.81 -12.47
CA GLU A 21 -18.74 1.36 -11.89
C GLU A 21 -19.08 0.83 -10.49
N ALA A 22 -18.49 -0.29 -10.09
CA ALA A 22 -18.63 -0.82 -8.73
C ALA A 22 -17.90 0.02 -7.68
N MET A 23 -16.94 0.83 -8.09
CA MET A 23 -16.17 1.69 -7.20
C MET A 23 -16.97 2.92 -6.80
N ARG A 24 -17.12 3.14 -5.50
CA ARG A 24 -17.80 4.29 -4.92
C ARG A 24 -16.87 5.09 -4.04
N LEU A 25 -16.86 6.41 -4.22
CA LEU A 25 -16.21 7.32 -3.29
C LEU A 25 -17.16 7.54 -2.11
N ILE A 26 -16.71 7.17 -0.92
CA ILE A 26 -17.47 7.29 0.31
C ILE A 26 -16.67 8.01 1.40
N GLU A 27 -17.37 8.57 2.38
CA GLU A 27 -16.75 9.01 3.62
C GLU A 27 -16.82 7.88 4.65
N VAL A 28 -15.69 7.65 5.34
CA VAL A 28 -15.57 6.67 6.42
C VAL A 28 -14.93 7.32 7.64
N PRO A 29 -15.36 6.96 8.86
CA PRO A 29 -14.67 7.42 10.05
C PRO A 29 -13.28 6.79 10.13
N ILE A 30 -12.31 7.58 10.59
CA ILE A 30 -10.96 7.12 10.90
C ILE A 30 -10.65 7.42 12.36
N GLY A 31 -10.19 6.41 13.09
CA GLY A 31 -9.86 6.52 14.51
C GLY A 31 -8.42 6.94 14.76
N GLU A 32 -8.06 6.97 16.05
CA GLU A 32 -6.67 7.04 16.47
C GLU A 32 -6.02 5.67 16.29
N PRO A 33 -4.70 5.61 15.99
CA PRO A 33 -3.99 4.35 15.87
C PRO A 33 -3.89 3.64 17.23
N GLY A 34 -4.21 2.34 17.22
CA GLY A 34 -4.00 1.46 18.36
C GLY A 34 -2.52 1.05 18.54
N PRO A 35 -2.20 0.23 19.55
CA PRO A 35 -0.84 -0.27 19.76
C PRO A 35 -0.28 -0.95 18.50
N GLY A 36 0.94 -0.57 18.09
CA GLY A 36 1.60 -1.09 16.89
C GLY A 36 1.08 -0.56 15.56
N GLU A 37 0.16 0.41 15.57
CA GLU A 37 -0.43 1.01 14.37
C GLU A 37 0.04 2.45 14.17
N ILE A 38 -0.14 2.94 12.95
CA ILE A 38 0.00 4.36 12.60
C ILE A 38 -1.25 4.85 11.88
N ARG A 39 -1.48 6.16 11.91
CA ARG A 39 -2.35 6.84 10.95
C ARG A 39 -1.47 7.56 9.93
N ILE A 40 -1.69 7.25 8.65
CA ILE A 40 -0.97 7.86 7.53
C ILE A 40 -1.96 8.61 6.64
N ARG A 41 -1.60 9.85 6.24
CA ARG A 41 -2.30 10.62 5.22
C ARG A 41 -1.58 10.49 3.90
N HIS A 42 -2.26 9.94 2.91
CA HIS A 42 -1.68 9.71 1.60
C HIS A 42 -1.47 11.01 0.82
N ARG A 43 -0.38 11.05 0.07
CA ARG A 43 -0.05 12.05 -0.94
C ARG A 43 -0.15 11.48 -2.33
N ALA A 44 0.15 10.19 -2.47
CA ALA A 44 0.01 9.42 -3.69
C ALA A 44 -0.39 7.98 -3.37
N CYS A 45 -1.18 7.37 -4.24
CA CYS A 45 -1.56 5.96 -4.21
C CYS A 45 -1.10 5.29 -5.50
N GLY A 46 -0.45 4.14 -5.39
CA GLY A 46 -0.04 3.36 -6.55
C GLY A 46 -1.19 2.54 -7.11
N LEU A 47 -1.23 2.42 -8.43
CA LEU A 47 -2.19 1.61 -9.15
C LEU A 47 -1.54 0.29 -9.59
N ASN A 48 -2.18 -0.83 -9.30
CA ASN A 48 -1.69 -2.16 -9.64
C ASN A 48 -2.77 -3.03 -10.26
N PHE A 49 -2.37 -3.95 -11.12
CA PHE A 49 -3.32 -4.84 -11.80
C PHE A 49 -4.06 -5.76 -10.82
N ILE A 50 -3.44 -6.08 -9.67
CA ILE A 50 -4.10 -6.83 -8.60
C ILE A 50 -5.35 -6.12 -8.04
N ASP A 51 -5.40 -4.80 -8.09
CA ASP A 51 -6.57 -4.02 -7.65
C ASP A 51 -7.78 -4.30 -8.54
N VAL A 52 -7.52 -4.58 -9.84
CA VAL A 52 -8.56 -5.04 -10.78
C VAL A 52 -9.04 -6.43 -10.39
N TYR A 53 -8.13 -7.34 -10.02
CA TYR A 53 -8.49 -8.69 -9.56
C TYR A 53 -9.34 -8.66 -8.28
N HIS A 54 -9.01 -7.80 -7.34
CA HIS A 54 -9.81 -7.58 -6.13
C HIS A 54 -11.19 -7.01 -6.50
N ARG A 55 -11.22 -5.97 -7.34
CA ARG A 55 -12.48 -5.34 -7.75
C ARG A 55 -13.41 -6.30 -8.47
N THR A 56 -12.90 -7.12 -9.39
CA THR A 56 -13.70 -8.07 -10.18
C THR A 56 -14.05 -9.35 -9.44
N GLY A 57 -13.48 -9.58 -8.25
CA GLY A 57 -13.69 -10.77 -7.45
C GLY A 57 -12.86 -11.98 -7.89
N LEU A 58 -11.93 -11.84 -8.86
CA LEU A 58 -10.97 -12.89 -9.20
C LEU A 58 -10.12 -13.27 -7.99
N TYR A 59 -9.72 -12.29 -7.19
CA TYR A 59 -9.13 -12.46 -5.87
C TYR A 59 -10.15 -11.98 -4.83
N PRO A 60 -10.91 -12.90 -4.20
CA PRO A 60 -12.01 -12.54 -3.33
C PRO A 60 -11.54 -11.73 -2.12
N LEU A 61 -12.32 -10.71 -1.76
CA LEU A 61 -12.18 -9.96 -0.53
C LEU A 61 -13.48 -10.06 0.28
N PRO A 62 -13.41 -10.02 1.62
CA PRO A 62 -14.60 -9.78 2.44
C PRO A 62 -15.26 -8.45 2.05
N LEU A 63 -16.56 -8.47 1.77
CA LEU A 63 -17.31 -7.29 1.35
C LEU A 63 -18.09 -6.68 2.54
N PRO A 64 -18.27 -5.37 2.59
CA PRO A 64 -17.76 -4.36 1.66
C PRO A 64 -16.24 -4.21 1.78
N ALA A 65 -15.54 -3.97 0.65
CA ALA A 65 -14.08 -3.93 0.60
C ALA A 65 -13.54 -2.59 0.12
N SER A 66 -12.43 -2.15 0.71
CA SER A 66 -11.60 -1.07 0.19
C SER A 66 -10.55 -1.63 -0.77
N LEU A 67 -10.13 -0.84 -1.75
CA LEU A 67 -9.16 -1.23 -2.78
C LEU A 67 -7.82 -0.51 -2.60
N GLY A 68 -6.84 -0.96 -3.37
CA GLY A 68 -5.49 -0.40 -3.41
C GLY A 68 -4.53 -1.09 -2.46
N MET A 69 -3.30 -1.30 -2.93
CA MET A 69 -2.28 -2.08 -2.20
C MET A 69 -1.11 -1.24 -1.73
N GLU A 70 -0.83 -0.10 -2.35
CA GLU A 70 0.35 0.72 -2.05
C GLU A 70 0.03 2.21 -2.03
N ALA A 71 0.76 2.94 -1.21
CA ALA A 71 0.69 4.39 -1.13
C ALA A 71 1.96 4.97 -0.48
N ALA A 72 2.12 6.27 -0.63
CA ALA A 72 3.08 7.08 0.11
C ALA A 72 2.41 8.34 0.67
N GLY A 73 2.91 8.83 1.81
CA GLY A 73 2.32 9.98 2.47
C GLY A 73 3.05 10.37 3.74
N ILE A 74 2.34 11.08 4.61
CA ILE A 74 2.85 11.59 5.89
C ILE A 74 2.18 10.82 7.03
N VAL A 75 2.98 10.36 7.97
CA VAL A 75 2.49 9.79 9.24
C VAL A 75 1.88 10.91 10.07
N GLU A 76 0.59 10.80 10.40
CA GLU A 76 -0.12 11.81 11.22
C GLU A 76 -0.05 11.50 12.73
N ALA A 77 -0.09 10.22 13.06
CA ALA A 77 -0.07 9.74 14.43
C ALA A 77 0.53 8.34 14.50
N VAL A 78 1.09 8.00 15.65
CA VAL A 78 1.64 6.68 15.95
C VAL A 78 1.01 6.14 17.23
N GLY A 79 0.70 4.85 17.26
CA GLY A 79 0.22 4.14 18.42
C GLY A 79 1.35 3.69 19.34
N GLU A 80 0.97 3.20 20.51
CA GLU A 80 1.92 2.67 21.50
C GLU A 80 2.81 1.56 20.89
N GLY A 81 4.09 1.55 21.25
CA GLY A 81 5.06 0.55 20.81
C GLY A 81 5.65 0.76 19.40
N VAL A 82 5.21 1.77 18.66
CA VAL A 82 5.84 2.12 17.38
C VAL A 82 7.06 2.99 17.63
N THR A 83 8.25 2.49 17.27
CA THR A 83 9.53 3.14 17.56
C THR A 83 10.31 3.60 16.32
N HIS A 84 9.96 3.06 15.13
CA HIS A 84 10.69 3.32 13.89
C HIS A 84 10.04 4.42 13.02
N LEU A 85 8.86 4.90 13.41
CA LEU A 85 8.11 5.96 12.74
C LEU A 85 7.64 6.99 13.77
N HIS A 86 7.54 8.25 13.34
CA HIS A 86 7.07 9.37 14.15
C HIS A 86 6.06 10.20 13.34
N ALA A 87 5.20 10.96 14.02
CA ALA A 87 4.35 11.93 13.36
C ALA A 87 5.21 12.95 12.58
N GLY A 88 4.82 13.24 11.36
CA GLY A 88 5.57 14.07 10.42
C GLY A 88 6.52 13.30 9.49
N ASP A 89 6.82 12.02 9.76
CA ASP A 89 7.67 11.23 8.88
C ASP A 89 7.00 11.04 7.51
N ARG A 90 7.82 11.16 6.47
CA ARG A 90 7.50 10.71 5.12
C ARG A 90 7.58 9.19 5.09
N ALA A 91 6.58 8.53 4.54
CA ALA A 91 6.50 7.07 4.59
C ALA A 91 5.84 6.50 3.35
N ALA A 92 6.17 5.24 3.05
CA ALA A 92 5.55 4.47 1.97
C ALA A 92 5.33 3.03 2.41
N TYR A 93 4.40 2.35 1.74
CA TYR A 93 4.09 0.96 2.01
C TYR A 93 3.49 0.24 0.81
N ALA A 94 3.60 -1.10 0.83
CA ALA A 94 2.75 -2.00 0.06
C ALA A 94 2.33 -3.14 0.99
N SER A 95 1.04 -3.32 1.22
CA SER A 95 0.58 -4.32 2.19
C SER A 95 -0.87 -4.77 2.01
N THR A 96 -1.19 -5.89 2.67
CA THR A 96 -2.54 -6.38 2.91
C THR A 96 -2.98 -6.05 4.35
N PRO A 97 -4.30 -5.90 4.62
CA PRO A 97 -5.38 -5.89 3.65
C PRO A 97 -5.36 -4.65 2.75
N PRO A 98 -5.97 -4.72 1.53
CA PRO A 98 -6.13 -3.57 0.65
C PRO A 98 -6.81 -2.40 1.34
N GLY A 99 -6.68 -1.19 0.77
CA GLY A 99 -7.31 0.00 1.33
C GLY A 99 -6.48 1.28 1.16
N SER A 100 -5.52 1.28 0.22
CA SER A 100 -4.73 2.49 -0.04
C SER A 100 -5.49 3.55 -0.83
N TYR A 101 -6.61 3.20 -1.50
CA TYR A 101 -7.43 4.18 -2.20
C TYR A 101 -8.29 4.99 -1.23
N CYS A 102 -7.63 5.75 -0.38
CA CYS A 102 -8.24 6.67 0.59
C CYS A 102 -7.30 7.86 0.85
N GLU A 103 -7.82 8.93 1.44
CA GLU A 103 -6.97 10.07 1.82
C GLU A 103 -6.14 9.78 3.07
N ALA A 104 -6.66 8.99 3.99
CA ALA A 104 -5.94 8.57 5.18
C ALA A 104 -6.45 7.23 5.69
N ARG A 105 -5.59 6.47 6.37
CA ARG A 105 -5.97 5.21 7.04
C ARG A 105 -5.14 4.96 8.29
N VAL A 106 -5.70 4.12 9.17
CA VAL A 106 -4.94 3.45 10.24
C VAL A 106 -4.48 2.10 9.72
N MET A 107 -3.23 1.73 10.01
CA MET A 107 -2.65 0.46 9.58
C MET A 107 -1.49 0.02 10.46
N PRO A 108 -1.12 -1.29 10.45
CA PRO A 108 0.04 -1.77 11.17
C PRO A 108 1.34 -1.09 10.72
N ALA A 109 2.08 -0.50 11.66
CA ALA A 109 3.33 0.21 11.41
C ALA A 109 4.42 -0.69 10.80
N LYS A 110 4.42 -1.98 11.12
CA LYS A 110 5.41 -2.96 10.62
C LYS A 110 5.46 -3.10 9.09
N CYS A 111 4.40 -2.67 8.40
CA CYS A 111 4.30 -2.72 6.94
C CYS A 111 4.76 -1.42 6.27
N VAL A 112 5.17 -0.43 7.06
CA VAL A 112 5.46 0.93 6.59
C VAL A 112 6.92 1.25 6.79
N VAL A 113 7.53 1.84 5.77
CA VAL A 113 8.95 2.26 5.80
C VAL A 113 9.06 3.77 5.64
N LYS A 114 10.11 4.36 6.21
CA LYS A 114 10.44 5.76 5.96
C LYS A 114 10.80 5.96 4.49
N LEU A 115 10.24 6.99 3.89
CA LEU A 115 10.56 7.42 2.54
C LEU A 115 11.68 8.46 2.60
N PRO A 116 12.85 8.20 1.98
CA PRO A 116 13.96 9.16 1.93
C PRO A 116 13.54 10.50 1.30
N ASP A 117 14.16 11.59 1.73
CA ASP A 117 13.82 12.95 1.26
C ASP A 117 14.01 13.13 -0.25
N GLY A 118 14.98 12.42 -0.83
CA GLY A 118 15.26 12.47 -2.28
C GLY A 118 14.25 11.70 -3.15
N ILE A 119 13.28 11.00 -2.57
CA ILE A 119 12.23 10.27 -3.32
C ILE A 119 10.90 10.99 -3.10
N ASP A 120 10.25 11.45 -4.17
CA ASP A 120 8.92 12.05 -4.09
C ASP A 120 7.84 11.01 -3.72
N PHE A 121 6.65 11.47 -3.35
CA PHE A 121 5.57 10.58 -2.92
C PHE A 121 5.01 9.76 -4.06
N GLU A 122 4.98 10.30 -5.27
CA GLU A 122 4.50 9.64 -6.48
C GLU A 122 5.41 8.45 -6.81
N THR A 123 6.72 8.67 -6.82
CA THR A 123 7.72 7.61 -6.99
C THR A 123 7.61 6.58 -5.86
N GLY A 124 7.52 7.04 -4.59
CA GLY A 124 7.36 6.18 -3.43
C GLY A 124 6.12 5.28 -3.54
N ALA A 125 4.98 5.85 -3.95
CA ALA A 125 3.74 5.10 -4.12
C ALA A 125 3.76 4.15 -5.33
N ALA A 126 4.49 4.48 -6.40
CA ALA A 126 4.52 3.67 -7.62
C ALA A 126 5.50 2.49 -7.56
N MET A 127 6.51 2.56 -6.67
CA MET A 127 7.60 1.58 -6.65
C MET A 127 7.46 0.49 -5.58
N MET A 128 6.67 0.70 -4.52
CA MET A 128 6.70 -0.20 -3.37
C MET A 128 6.31 -1.62 -3.74
N LEU A 129 5.12 -1.84 -4.30
CA LEU A 129 4.66 -3.19 -4.64
C LEU A 129 5.52 -3.82 -5.75
N LYS A 130 5.79 -3.06 -6.79
CA LYS A 130 6.54 -3.52 -7.97
C LYS A 130 8.02 -3.74 -7.64
N GLY A 131 8.63 -2.82 -6.92
CA GLY A 131 10.04 -2.91 -6.49
C GLY A 131 10.26 -4.05 -5.49
N LEU A 132 9.38 -4.22 -4.50
CA LEU A 132 9.44 -5.35 -3.59
C LEU A 132 9.27 -6.67 -4.34
N THR A 133 8.40 -6.73 -5.36
CA THR A 133 8.21 -7.91 -6.20
C THR A 133 9.48 -8.20 -7.02
N ALA A 134 10.07 -7.20 -7.66
CA ALA A 134 11.33 -7.36 -8.39
C ALA A 134 12.45 -7.86 -7.46
N GLN A 135 12.62 -7.21 -6.30
CA GLN A 135 13.61 -7.60 -5.30
C GLN A 135 13.40 -9.04 -4.80
N TYR A 136 12.16 -9.40 -4.48
CA TYR A 136 11.80 -10.73 -4.03
C TYR A 136 12.14 -11.80 -5.09
N LEU A 137 11.72 -11.58 -6.34
CA LEU A 137 11.97 -12.52 -7.43
C LEU A 137 13.46 -12.70 -7.69
N LEU A 138 14.23 -11.61 -7.72
CA LEU A 138 15.67 -11.66 -8.05
C LEU A 138 16.55 -12.13 -6.88
N LYS A 139 16.11 -11.94 -5.63
CA LYS A 139 16.96 -12.17 -4.44
C LYS A 139 16.50 -13.32 -3.56
N LYS A 140 15.24 -13.76 -3.65
CA LYS A 140 14.67 -14.76 -2.73
C LYS A 140 14.15 -16.01 -3.40
N THR A 141 13.81 -15.97 -4.69
CA THR A 141 13.27 -17.13 -5.42
C THR A 141 14.29 -17.83 -6.30
N LEU A 142 15.42 -17.20 -6.58
CA LEU A 142 16.53 -17.78 -7.33
C LEU A 142 17.44 -18.59 -6.40
N PRO A 143 18.34 -19.47 -6.95
CA PRO A 143 19.24 -20.26 -6.15
C PRO A 143 19.98 -19.43 -5.11
N GLN A 144 20.41 -20.07 -4.02
CA GLN A 144 21.02 -19.42 -2.83
C GLN A 144 22.18 -18.47 -3.17
N GLU A 145 22.83 -18.67 -4.29
CA GLU A 145 23.93 -17.83 -4.77
C GLU A 145 23.47 -16.55 -5.49
N GLY A 146 22.16 -16.41 -5.79
CA GLY A 146 21.60 -15.28 -6.56
C GLY A 146 22.02 -15.29 -8.02
N LEU A 147 21.63 -14.26 -8.76
CA LEU A 147 22.05 -14.02 -10.14
C LEU A 147 23.51 -13.52 -10.19
N LYS A 148 24.26 -14.03 -11.13
CA LYS A 148 25.64 -13.63 -11.44
C LYS A 148 25.69 -12.88 -12.78
N ALA A 149 26.73 -12.11 -12.98
CA ALA A 149 26.95 -11.47 -14.27
C ALA A 149 27.07 -12.52 -15.40
N GLY A 150 26.28 -12.35 -16.44
CA GLY A 150 26.21 -13.29 -17.57
C GLY A 150 25.08 -14.33 -17.46
N ASP A 151 24.38 -14.43 -16.33
CA ASP A 151 23.23 -15.31 -16.22
C ASP A 151 22.06 -14.82 -17.09
N HIS A 152 21.27 -15.78 -17.58
CA HIS A 152 20.07 -15.51 -18.36
C HIS A 152 18.82 -15.79 -17.52
N ILE A 153 17.86 -14.90 -17.57
CA ILE A 153 16.53 -15.09 -16.95
C ILE A 153 15.45 -15.02 -18.03
N LEU A 154 14.41 -15.84 -17.87
CA LEU A 154 13.18 -15.69 -18.64
C LEU A 154 12.22 -14.83 -17.81
N PHE A 155 11.79 -13.71 -18.37
CA PHE A 155 10.88 -12.80 -17.71
C PHE A 155 9.60 -12.62 -18.52
N HIS A 156 8.46 -13.09 -17.98
CA HIS A 156 7.15 -12.92 -18.60
C HIS A 156 6.63 -11.50 -18.33
N ALA A 157 5.99 -10.89 -19.34
CA ALA A 157 5.46 -9.52 -19.25
C ALA A 157 6.54 -8.47 -18.89
N ALA A 158 7.72 -8.56 -19.50
CA ALA A 158 8.86 -7.68 -19.24
C ALA A 158 8.56 -6.18 -19.45
N ALA A 159 7.58 -5.83 -20.27
CA ALA A 159 7.09 -4.45 -20.46
C ALA A 159 6.08 -4.01 -19.37
N GLY A 160 5.74 -4.88 -18.44
CA GLY A 160 4.86 -4.56 -17.31
C GLY A 160 5.58 -3.85 -16.17
N GLY A 161 4.82 -3.38 -15.17
CA GLY A 161 5.35 -2.55 -14.10
C GLY A 161 6.49 -3.16 -13.28
N VAL A 162 6.58 -4.49 -13.16
CA VAL A 162 7.72 -5.16 -12.48
C VAL A 162 8.91 -5.27 -13.42
N GLY A 163 8.67 -5.48 -14.71
CA GLY A 163 9.75 -5.63 -15.70
C GLY A 163 10.45 -4.32 -16.06
N LEU A 164 9.82 -3.18 -15.76
CA LEU A 164 10.40 -1.86 -16.01
C LEU A 164 11.31 -1.36 -14.85
N ILE A 165 11.33 -2.06 -13.73
CA ILE A 165 12.22 -1.82 -12.59
C ILE A 165 13.47 -2.69 -12.69
#